data_e627bc87ac936a873ab30b478d30e9d3
#
_entry.id   e627bc87ac936a873ab30b478d30e9d3
#
_cell.length_a   1.000
_cell.length_b   1.000
_cell.length_c   1.000
_cell.angle_alpha   90.00
_cell.angle_beta   90.00
_cell.angle_gamma   90.00
#
_symmetry.space_group_name_H-M   'P 1'
#
loop_
_entity.id
_entity.type
_entity.pdbx_description
1 polymer ?
#
loop_
_entity_poly.entity_id
_entity_poly.type
_entity_poly.pdbx_seq_one_letter_code
_entity_poly.pdbx_strand_id
1 'polypeptide(L)'
;MEAGRVRAFFMDECHLLWGDACGYIWGPTHQRVEVPIENSRRRQTYYGAVDIYSGQFYLRPYERANGHYTVTFLRYLQRLYPDQQLVIFWDGATYHRYGERIDFLQQVNQGLAKHQWKVTCILLAPHAPQENPVEDVWLKAKTFVPQHFHVATSFKKVKQLFVRAIESEPYFDCPKLDQYMISCT
;
A
#
# COMPACT_ATOMS: atom_id res chain seq x y z
N MET A 1 -25.75 -5.62 8.08
CA MET A 1 -25.15 -4.48 7.37
C MET A 1 -25.70 -4.49 5.96
N GLU A 2 -26.22 -3.38 5.45
CA GLU A 2 -26.70 -3.31 4.06
C GLU A 2 -25.50 -3.52 3.13
N ALA A 3 -25.47 -4.66 2.45
CA ALA A 3 -24.42 -5.01 1.52
C ALA A 3 -24.29 -3.90 0.46
N GLY A 4 -23.10 -3.35 0.29
CA GLY A 4 -22.77 -2.36 -0.74
C GLY A 4 -22.61 -0.91 -0.28
N ARG A 5 -22.91 -0.54 0.97
CA ARG A 5 -22.72 0.84 1.47
C ARG A 5 -21.35 1.12 2.09
N VAL A 6 -20.61 0.09 2.46
CA VAL A 6 -19.31 0.23 3.13
C VAL A 6 -18.23 -0.47 2.31
N ARG A 7 -17.12 0.21 2.08
CA ARG A 7 -15.86 -0.34 1.56
C ARG A 7 -14.79 -0.31 2.64
N ALA A 8 -14.07 -1.39 2.77
CA ALA A 8 -13.00 -1.49 3.75
C ALA A 8 -11.66 -1.78 3.03
N PHE A 9 -10.62 -1.04 3.44
CA PHE A 9 -9.29 -1.10 2.85
C PHE A 9 -8.24 -1.27 3.93
N PHE A 10 -7.26 -2.13 3.67
CA PHE A 10 -5.96 -2.00 4.31
C PHE A 10 -5.10 -1.08 3.47
N MET A 11 -4.39 -0.16 4.10
CA MET A 11 -3.58 0.86 3.45
C MET A 11 -2.20 0.92 4.08
N ASP A 12 -1.18 1.17 3.24
CA ASP A 12 0.19 1.34 3.68
C ASP A 12 1.03 2.11 2.65
N GLU A 13 2.24 2.54 3.04
CA GLU A 13 3.22 3.19 2.17
C GLU A 13 4.48 2.34 1.99
N CYS A 14 4.97 2.31 0.76
CA CYS A 14 6.21 1.67 0.41
C CYS A 14 7.23 2.66 -0.17
N HIS A 15 8.46 2.56 0.30
CA HIS A 15 9.60 3.25 -0.30
C HIS A 15 10.39 2.27 -1.16
N LEU A 16 10.48 2.59 -2.45
CA LEU A 16 11.30 1.87 -3.42
C LEU A 16 12.61 2.64 -3.64
N LEU A 17 13.72 1.95 -3.48
CA LEU A 17 15.07 2.46 -3.71
C LEU A 17 15.67 1.84 -4.98
N TRP A 18 16.67 2.48 -5.58
CA TRP A 18 17.41 1.82 -6.65
C TRP A 18 18.13 0.56 -6.15
N GLY A 19 18.64 0.59 -4.92
CA GLY A 19 19.26 -0.57 -4.27
C GLY A 19 18.34 -1.78 -4.12
N ASP A 20 17.03 -1.64 -4.23
CA ASP A 20 16.06 -2.75 -4.22
C ASP A 20 16.19 -3.66 -5.45
N ALA A 21 17.00 -3.26 -6.47
CA ALA A 21 17.43 -4.15 -7.56
C ALA A 21 18.43 -5.22 -7.11
N CYS A 22 19.09 -5.03 -5.96
CA CYS A 22 19.95 -6.01 -5.33
C CYS A 22 19.13 -6.94 -4.44
N GLY A 23 19.38 -8.23 -4.53
CA GLY A 23 18.70 -9.24 -3.72
C GLY A 23 19.42 -10.57 -3.77
N TYR A 24 18.76 -11.59 -3.28
CA TYR A 24 19.27 -12.96 -3.35
C TYR A 24 18.83 -13.60 -4.65
N ILE A 25 19.79 -14.13 -5.41
CA ILE A 25 19.55 -14.94 -6.61
C ILE A 25 20.34 -16.24 -6.50
N TRP A 26 19.80 -17.30 -7.08
CA TRP A 26 20.52 -18.56 -7.24
C TRP A 26 21.49 -18.42 -8.41
N GLY A 27 22.75 -18.79 -8.19
CA GLY A 27 23.79 -18.75 -9.20
C GLY A 27 24.93 -19.76 -8.88
N PRO A 28 25.92 -19.92 -9.78
CA PRO A 28 27.07 -20.75 -9.52
C PRO A 28 27.82 -20.29 -8.26
N THR A 29 28.25 -21.21 -7.42
CA THR A 29 28.90 -20.95 -6.11
C THR A 29 30.20 -20.12 -6.18
N HIS A 30 30.82 -20.07 -7.36
CA HIS A 30 32.10 -19.36 -7.56
C HIS A 30 31.97 -18.12 -8.46
N GLN A 31 30.74 -17.75 -8.87
CA GLN A 31 30.53 -16.60 -9.74
C GLN A 31 29.67 -15.57 -9.01
N ARG A 32 30.26 -14.38 -8.80
CA ARG A 32 29.54 -13.26 -8.23
C ARG A 32 28.70 -12.59 -9.32
N VAL A 33 27.40 -12.42 -9.07
CA VAL A 33 26.56 -11.64 -9.96
C VAL A 33 26.66 -10.18 -9.56
N GLU A 34 27.10 -9.34 -10.50
CA GLU A 34 27.20 -7.90 -10.32
C GLU A 34 25.93 -7.23 -10.86
N VAL A 35 25.33 -6.38 -10.03
CA VAL A 35 24.18 -5.56 -10.42
C VAL A 35 24.65 -4.11 -10.53
N PRO A 36 24.56 -3.48 -11.72
CA PRO A 36 24.98 -2.10 -11.90
C PRO A 36 23.97 -1.17 -11.22
N ILE A 37 24.33 -0.66 -10.06
CA ILE A 37 23.54 0.35 -9.34
C ILE A 37 24.36 1.60 -9.10
N GLU A 38 23.72 2.77 -9.18
CA GLU A 38 24.29 3.98 -8.62
C GLU A 38 24.00 4.05 -7.12
N ASN A 39 25.01 4.39 -6.34
CA ASN A 39 24.83 4.72 -4.92
C ASN A 39 24.12 6.10 -4.81
N SER A 40 22.87 6.15 -5.24
CA SER A 40 22.06 7.35 -5.20
C SER A 40 20.96 7.21 -4.16
N ARG A 41 20.67 8.32 -3.46
CA ARG A 41 19.55 8.39 -2.50
C ARG A 41 18.18 8.55 -3.17
N ARG A 42 18.07 8.24 -4.48
CA ARG A 42 16.80 8.31 -5.20
C ARG A 42 15.84 7.29 -4.66
N ARG A 43 14.67 7.77 -4.29
CA ARG A 43 13.57 6.92 -3.83
C ARG A 43 12.28 7.31 -4.52
N GLN A 44 11.37 6.37 -4.66
CA GLN A 44 9.98 6.58 -5.03
C GLN A 44 9.12 6.08 -3.87
N THR A 45 8.19 6.91 -3.43
CA THR A 45 7.17 6.49 -2.46
C THR A 45 5.92 6.08 -3.21
N TYR A 46 5.33 4.97 -2.79
CA TYR A 46 4.03 4.51 -3.26
C TYR A 46 3.08 4.42 -2.07
N TYR A 47 1.84 4.83 -2.29
CA TYR A 47 0.72 4.51 -1.42
C TYR A 47 -0.06 3.37 -2.06
N GLY A 48 -0.41 2.38 -1.26
CA GLY A 48 -1.18 1.23 -1.68
C GLY A 48 -2.36 0.97 -0.76
N ALA A 49 -3.44 0.48 -1.34
CA ALA A 49 -4.59 0.02 -0.58
C ALA A 49 -5.18 -1.23 -1.22
N VAL A 50 -5.48 -2.25 -0.43
CA VAL A 50 -6.22 -3.43 -0.85
C VAL A 50 -7.66 -3.35 -0.36
N ASP A 51 -8.60 -3.51 -1.26
CA ASP A 51 -10.02 -3.64 -0.92
C ASP A 51 -10.26 -5.05 -0.32
N ILE A 52 -10.76 -5.10 0.91
CA ILE A 52 -10.97 -6.35 1.66
C ILE A 52 -11.96 -7.28 0.95
N TYR A 53 -12.98 -6.72 0.28
CA TYR A 53 -14.04 -7.51 -0.33
C TYR A 53 -13.70 -8.04 -1.72
N SER A 54 -12.99 -7.25 -2.52
CA SER A 54 -12.65 -7.61 -3.91
C SER A 54 -11.23 -8.12 -4.09
N GLY A 55 -10.35 -7.91 -3.11
CA GLY A 55 -8.91 -8.14 -3.24
C GLY A 55 -8.22 -7.15 -4.18
N GLN A 56 -8.94 -6.19 -4.76
CA GLN A 56 -8.36 -5.23 -5.70
C GLN A 56 -7.37 -4.31 -5.02
N PHE A 57 -6.20 -4.17 -5.63
CA PHE A 57 -5.14 -3.29 -5.14
C PHE A 57 -5.10 -1.97 -5.90
N TYR A 58 -4.99 -0.88 -5.16
CA TYR A 58 -4.89 0.49 -5.67
C TYR A 58 -3.51 1.03 -5.36
N LEU A 59 -2.77 1.47 -6.38
CA LEU A 59 -1.41 1.97 -6.28
C LEU A 59 -1.32 3.40 -6.79
N ARG A 60 -0.63 4.29 -6.05
CA ARG A 60 -0.31 5.65 -6.50
C ARG A 60 1.11 6.04 -6.10
N PRO A 61 1.91 6.59 -7.04
CA PRO A 61 3.21 7.14 -6.74
C PRO A 61 3.08 8.56 -6.17
N TYR A 62 3.91 8.86 -5.17
CA TYR A 62 4.07 10.20 -4.58
C TYR A 62 5.55 10.48 -4.32
N GLU A 63 5.90 11.73 -4.03
CA GLU A 63 7.29 12.11 -3.75
C GLU A 63 7.80 11.58 -2.41
N ARG A 64 6.92 11.55 -1.41
CA ARG A 64 7.23 11.13 -0.03
C ARG A 64 5.99 10.67 0.72
N ALA A 65 6.20 10.00 1.86
CA ALA A 65 5.14 9.74 2.84
C ALA A 65 4.99 10.96 3.77
N ASN A 66 3.80 11.53 3.82
CA ASN A 66 3.42 12.61 4.75
C ASN A 66 1.89 12.78 4.80
N GLY A 67 1.40 13.60 5.73
CA GLY A 67 -0.03 13.86 5.92
C GLY A 67 -0.74 14.37 4.66
N HIS A 68 -0.09 15.25 3.89
CA HIS A 68 -0.64 15.79 2.64
C HIS A 68 -0.92 14.70 1.59
N TYR A 69 0.06 13.84 1.34
CA TYR A 69 -0.10 12.75 0.36
C TYR A 69 -1.01 11.64 0.88
N THR A 70 -1.03 11.39 2.20
CA THR A 70 -2.03 10.51 2.83
C THR A 70 -3.45 11.02 2.54
N VAL A 71 -3.74 12.29 2.79
CA VAL A 71 -5.05 12.89 2.49
C VAL A 71 -5.35 12.85 0.99
N THR A 72 -4.36 13.10 0.13
CA THR A 72 -4.52 13.04 -1.33
C THR A 72 -4.90 11.63 -1.78
N PHE A 73 -4.31 10.60 -1.20
CA PHE A 73 -4.64 9.22 -1.50
C PHE A 73 -6.02 8.81 -0.96
N LEU A 74 -6.40 9.25 0.25
CA LEU A 74 -7.74 9.04 0.78
C LEU A 74 -8.82 9.69 -0.10
N ARG A 75 -8.58 10.92 -0.58
CA ARG A 75 -9.48 11.59 -1.55
C ARG A 75 -9.54 10.86 -2.89
N TYR A 76 -8.45 10.22 -3.31
CA TYR A 76 -8.47 9.37 -4.50
C TYR A 76 -9.39 8.16 -4.31
N LEU A 77 -9.27 7.42 -3.21
CA LEU A 77 -10.16 6.30 -2.90
C LEU A 77 -11.63 6.76 -2.79
N GLN A 78 -11.87 7.89 -2.14
CA GLN A 78 -13.21 8.46 -1.98
C GLN A 78 -13.86 8.83 -3.33
N ARG A 79 -13.06 9.30 -4.31
CA ARG A 79 -13.56 9.58 -5.66
C ARG A 79 -13.91 8.33 -6.46
N LEU A 80 -13.25 7.21 -6.18
CA LEU A 80 -13.61 5.92 -6.80
C LEU A 80 -14.93 5.37 -6.24
N TYR A 81 -15.26 5.72 -4.98
CA TYR A 81 -16.41 5.21 -4.27
C TYR A 81 -17.21 6.36 -3.62
N PRO A 82 -17.80 7.27 -4.42
CA PRO A 82 -18.41 8.50 -3.92
C PRO A 82 -19.64 8.26 -3.03
N ASP A 83 -20.37 7.18 -3.29
CA ASP A 83 -21.62 6.83 -2.62
C ASP A 83 -21.43 5.84 -1.46
N GLN A 84 -20.18 5.45 -1.17
CA GLN A 84 -19.87 4.46 -0.14
C GLN A 84 -19.12 5.09 1.04
N GLN A 85 -19.30 4.50 2.20
CA GLN A 85 -18.51 4.81 3.39
C GLN A 85 -17.18 4.03 3.30
N LEU A 86 -16.06 4.70 3.53
CA LEU A 86 -14.75 4.09 3.51
C LEU A 86 -14.28 3.82 4.94
N VAL A 87 -13.86 2.59 5.20
CA VAL A 87 -13.16 2.19 6.42
C VAL A 87 -11.73 1.85 6.03
N ILE A 88 -10.77 2.57 6.60
CA ILE A 88 -9.35 2.46 6.28
C ILE A 88 -8.61 1.89 7.49
N PHE A 89 -8.01 0.73 7.34
CA PHE A 89 -7.09 0.15 8.31
C PHE A 89 -5.66 0.50 7.90
N TRP A 90 -4.87 1.05 8.82
CA TRP A 90 -3.49 1.43 8.59
C TRP A 90 -2.63 1.31 9.83
N ASP A 91 -1.32 1.43 9.66
CA ASP A 91 -0.39 1.40 10.77
C ASP A 91 -0.40 2.68 11.61
N GLY A 92 0.38 2.66 12.70
CA GLY A 92 0.48 3.75 13.65
C GLY A 92 1.52 4.82 13.31
N ALA A 93 1.95 4.99 12.05
CA ALA A 93 2.93 6.00 11.68
C ALA A 93 2.56 7.40 12.20
N THR A 94 3.57 8.17 12.62
CA THR A 94 3.36 9.47 13.31
C THR A 94 2.59 10.48 12.46
N TYR A 95 2.82 10.51 11.14
CA TYR A 95 2.10 11.39 10.22
C TYR A 95 0.63 10.98 10.00
N HIS A 96 0.23 9.77 10.46
CA HIS A 96 -1.18 9.37 10.52
C HIS A 96 -1.89 9.89 11.76
N ARG A 97 -1.19 10.40 12.77
CA ARG A 97 -1.79 10.80 14.05
C ARG A 97 -2.17 12.26 14.15
N TYR A 98 -1.51 13.17 13.40
CA TYR A 98 -1.64 14.63 13.57
C TYR A 98 -1.77 15.39 12.25
N GLY A 99 -2.23 16.65 12.33
CA GLY A 99 -2.24 17.60 11.24
C GLY A 99 -3.33 17.38 10.18
N GLU A 100 -2.99 17.61 8.91
CA GLU A 100 -3.91 17.67 7.77
C GLU A 100 -4.92 16.50 7.67
N ARG A 101 -4.57 15.32 8.18
CA ARG A 101 -5.46 14.18 8.21
C ARG A 101 -6.65 14.38 9.16
N ILE A 102 -6.40 14.92 10.36
CA ILE A 102 -7.46 15.19 11.34
C ILE A 102 -8.43 16.22 10.75
N ASP A 103 -7.88 17.28 10.17
CA ASP A 103 -8.67 18.33 9.53
C ASP A 103 -9.51 17.76 8.38
N PHE A 104 -8.91 16.88 7.56
CA PHE A 104 -9.62 16.18 6.49
C PHE A 104 -10.77 15.33 7.03
N LEU A 105 -10.53 14.49 8.05
CA LEU A 105 -11.56 13.63 8.62
C LEU A 105 -12.68 14.42 9.27
N GLN A 106 -12.36 15.53 9.95
CA GLN A 106 -13.34 16.43 10.50
C GLN A 106 -14.18 17.08 9.38
N GLN A 107 -13.54 17.59 8.34
CA GLN A 107 -14.20 18.23 7.20
C GLN A 107 -15.13 17.26 6.45
N VAL A 108 -14.64 16.05 6.12
CA VAL A 108 -15.41 15.10 5.31
C VAL A 108 -16.59 14.49 6.06
N ASN A 109 -16.53 14.45 7.40
CA ASN A 109 -17.55 13.89 8.28
C ASN A 109 -18.38 14.98 9.00
N GLN A 110 -18.15 16.25 8.68
CA GLN A 110 -18.81 17.37 9.35
C GLN A 110 -20.34 17.25 9.28
N GLY A 111 -21.00 17.39 10.43
CA GLY A 111 -22.46 17.33 10.54
C GLY A 111 -23.06 15.91 10.44
N LEU A 112 -22.24 14.87 10.27
CA LEU A 112 -22.70 13.49 10.18
C LEU A 112 -22.61 12.78 11.54
N ALA A 113 -23.61 11.97 11.86
CA ALA A 113 -23.52 11.02 12.97
C ALA A 113 -22.44 9.96 12.68
N LYS A 114 -21.82 9.39 13.71
CA LYS A 114 -20.66 8.47 13.56
C LYS A 114 -20.93 7.29 12.61
N HIS A 115 -22.15 6.75 12.63
CA HIS A 115 -22.54 5.64 11.73
C HIS A 115 -22.76 6.08 10.26
N GLN A 116 -22.75 7.38 9.98
CA GLN A 116 -22.90 7.97 8.65
C GLN A 116 -21.57 8.55 8.11
N TRP A 117 -20.49 8.45 8.85
CA TRP A 117 -19.22 9.00 8.44
C TRP A 117 -18.79 8.46 7.08
N LYS A 118 -18.34 9.36 6.22
CA LYS A 118 -17.88 9.02 4.88
C LYS A 118 -16.50 8.33 4.88
N VAL A 119 -15.64 8.71 5.83
CA VAL A 119 -14.31 8.12 5.98
C VAL A 119 -14.05 7.86 7.46
N THR A 120 -13.77 6.61 7.80
CA THR A 120 -13.33 6.17 9.12
C THR A 120 -11.96 5.55 9.02
N CYS A 121 -11.02 5.97 9.87
CA CYS A 121 -9.67 5.41 9.92
C CYS A 121 -9.48 4.65 11.23
N ILE A 122 -9.00 3.42 11.13
CA ILE A 122 -8.77 2.51 12.25
C ILE A 122 -7.28 2.16 12.27
N LEU A 123 -6.64 2.40 13.40
CA LEU A 123 -5.25 2.02 13.59
C LEU A 123 -5.15 0.51 13.86
N LEU A 124 -4.22 -0.14 13.16
CA LEU A 124 -3.81 -1.51 13.48
C LEU A 124 -3.07 -1.56 14.81
N ALA A 125 -2.95 -2.73 15.37
CA ALA A 125 -2.22 -2.93 16.62
C ALA A 125 -0.76 -2.45 16.48
N PRO A 126 -0.20 -1.78 17.50
CA PRO A 126 1.20 -1.37 17.47
C PRO A 126 2.12 -2.59 17.30
N HIS A 127 3.14 -2.45 16.44
CA HIS A 127 4.13 -3.50 16.17
C HIS A 127 3.58 -4.81 15.59
N ALA A 128 2.46 -4.76 14.89
CA ALA A 128 1.87 -5.90 14.19
C ALA A 128 1.79 -5.68 12.66
N PRO A 129 2.93 -5.42 11.96
CA PRO A 129 2.92 -5.21 10.51
C PRO A 129 2.39 -6.44 9.75
N GLN A 130 2.56 -7.65 10.32
CA GLN A 130 2.05 -8.90 9.76
C GLN A 130 0.52 -8.94 9.66
N GLU A 131 -0.19 -8.05 10.35
CA GLU A 131 -1.66 -7.93 10.25
C GLU A 131 -2.09 -7.09 9.05
N ASN A 132 -1.15 -6.34 8.43
CA ASN A 132 -1.44 -5.55 7.25
C ASN A 132 -1.14 -6.34 5.96
N PRO A 133 -2.14 -6.83 5.22
CA PRO A 133 -1.93 -7.61 4.00
C PRO A 133 -1.26 -6.82 2.87
N VAL A 134 -1.23 -5.51 2.95
CA VAL A 134 -0.52 -4.64 1.99
C VAL A 134 0.99 -4.91 2.01
N GLU A 135 1.55 -5.32 3.16
CA GLU A 135 2.96 -5.70 3.29
C GLU A 135 3.31 -6.91 2.41
N ASP A 136 2.42 -7.87 2.27
CA ASP A 136 2.63 -9.04 1.40
C ASP A 136 2.70 -8.62 -0.08
N VAL A 137 1.92 -7.60 -0.47
CA VAL A 137 1.98 -7.00 -1.82
C VAL A 137 3.32 -6.31 -2.05
N TRP A 138 3.79 -5.54 -1.07
CA TRP A 138 5.10 -4.89 -1.14
C TRP A 138 6.24 -5.90 -1.21
N LEU A 139 6.17 -6.95 -0.41
CA LEU A 139 7.16 -8.03 -0.40
C LEU A 139 7.22 -8.73 -1.77
N LYS A 140 6.07 -9.07 -2.36
CA LYS A 140 5.99 -9.67 -3.70
C LYS A 140 6.66 -8.76 -4.73
N ALA A 141 6.30 -7.47 -4.77
CA ALA A 141 6.86 -6.53 -5.73
C ALA A 141 8.37 -6.31 -5.53
N LYS A 142 8.83 -6.16 -4.28
CA LYS A 142 10.25 -6.02 -3.96
C LYS A 142 11.06 -7.28 -4.25
N THR A 143 10.47 -8.46 -4.13
CA THR A 143 11.13 -9.73 -4.50
C THR A 143 11.22 -9.91 -6.03
N PHE A 144 10.23 -9.43 -6.77
CA PHE A 144 10.22 -9.50 -8.23
C PHE A 144 11.34 -8.66 -8.87
N VAL A 145 11.65 -7.49 -8.31
CA VAL A 145 12.66 -6.58 -8.88
C VAL A 145 14.03 -7.20 -8.99
N PRO A 146 14.65 -7.77 -7.94
CA PRO A 146 15.97 -8.41 -8.05
C PRO A 146 15.98 -9.67 -8.92
N GLN A 147 14.87 -10.38 -9.06
CA GLN A 147 14.77 -11.50 -10.01
C GLN A 147 14.94 -11.05 -11.47
N HIS A 148 14.68 -9.76 -11.73
CA HIS A 148 14.80 -9.15 -13.06
C HIS A 148 15.95 -8.11 -13.13
N PHE A 149 17.01 -8.32 -12.33
CA PHE A 149 18.13 -7.38 -12.22
C PHE A 149 18.78 -7.05 -13.57
N HIS A 150 18.81 -8.01 -14.50
CA HIS A 150 19.40 -7.86 -15.84
C HIS A 150 18.72 -6.78 -16.70
N VAL A 151 17.46 -6.43 -16.41
CA VAL A 151 16.74 -5.32 -17.05
C VAL A 151 16.60 -4.08 -16.16
N ALA A 152 16.99 -4.16 -14.88
CA ALA A 152 16.94 -3.08 -13.91
C ALA A 152 18.09 -2.07 -14.05
N THR A 153 18.43 -1.67 -15.28
CA THR A 153 19.60 -0.85 -15.63
C THR A 153 19.49 0.63 -15.28
N SER A 154 18.38 1.06 -14.72
CA SER A 154 18.15 2.42 -14.24
C SER A 154 17.02 2.46 -13.21
N PHE A 155 16.98 3.49 -12.36
CA PHE A 155 15.90 3.64 -11.39
C PHE A 155 14.52 3.72 -12.06
N LYS A 156 14.43 4.27 -13.27
CA LYS A 156 13.19 4.24 -14.07
C LYS A 156 12.74 2.81 -14.36
N LYS A 157 13.68 1.93 -14.73
CA LYS A 157 13.39 0.51 -14.98
C LYS A 157 13.00 -0.24 -13.71
N VAL A 158 13.67 0.03 -12.59
CA VAL A 158 13.31 -0.51 -11.28
C VAL A 158 11.86 -0.16 -10.92
N LYS A 159 11.47 1.10 -11.09
CA LYS A 159 10.08 1.53 -10.88
C LYS A 159 9.08 0.82 -11.79
N GLN A 160 9.44 0.64 -13.06
CA GLN A 160 8.58 -0.08 -14.01
C GLN A 160 8.40 -1.55 -13.63
N LEU A 161 9.47 -2.23 -13.20
CA LEU A 161 9.40 -3.62 -12.73
C LEU A 161 8.53 -3.74 -11.48
N PHE A 162 8.71 -2.84 -10.52
CA PHE A 162 7.93 -2.81 -9.29
C PHE A 162 6.42 -2.65 -9.58
N VAL A 163 6.06 -1.66 -10.39
CA VAL A 163 4.65 -1.42 -10.79
C VAL A 163 4.10 -2.61 -11.57
N ARG A 164 4.88 -3.17 -12.51
CA ARG A 164 4.48 -4.34 -13.30
C ARG A 164 4.17 -5.55 -12.42
N ALA A 165 4.98 -5.79 -11.38
CA ALA A 165 4.75 -6.91 -10.45
C ALA A 165 3.39 -6.81 -9.72
N ILE A 166 2.92 -5.60 -9.49
CA ILE A 166 1.62 -5.33 -8.85
C ILE A 166 0.48 -5.37 -9.88
N GLU A 167 0.65 -4.71 -11.02
CA GLU A 167 -0.40 -4.58 -12.05
C GLU A 167 -0.65 -5.88 -12.82
N SER A 168 0.34 -6.80 -12.88
CA SER A 168 0.15 -8.11 -13.52
C SER A 168 -0.86 -9.00 -12.79
N GLU A 169 -1.04 -8.79 -11.50
CA GLU A 169 -2.04 -9.47 -10.67
C GLU A 169 -2.66 -8.43 -9.74
N PRO A 170 -3.62 -7.62 -10.23
CA PRO A 170 -4.18 -6.52 -9.47
C PRO A 170 -5.14 -6.96 -8.36
N TYR A 171 -5.50 -8.23 -8.32
CA TYR A 171 -6.33 -8.84 -7.27
C TYR A 171 -5.44 -9.71 -6.38
N PHE A 172 -5.44 -9.40 -5.09
CA PHE A 172 -4.66 -10.13 -4.11
C PHE A 172 -5.58 -10.99 -3.26
N ASP A 173 -5.27 -12.26 -3.25
CA ASP A 173 -5.83 -13.18 -2.27
C ASP A 173 -5.15 -12.91 -0.92
N CYS A 174 -5.96 -12.62 0.08
CA CYS A 174 -5.49 -12.28 1.43
C CYS A 174 -5.95 -13.37 2.40
N PRO A 175 -5.32 -14.55 2.41
CA PRO A 175 -5.76 -15.70 3.22
C PRO A 175 -5.80 -15.38 4.71
N LYS A 176 -5.04 -14.40 5.19
CA LYS A 176 -5.12 -13.90 6.56
C LYS A 176 -6.46 -13.22 6.86
N LEU A 177 -7.11 -12.61 5.85
CA LEU A 177 -8.40 -11.95 6.02
C LEU A 177 -9.55 -12.97 6.10
N ASP A 178 -9.44 -14.08 5.40
CA ASP A 178 -10.45 -15.15 5.44
C ASP A 178 -10.63 -15.70 6.85
N GLN A 179 -9.55 -15.72 7.65
CA GLN A 179 -9.61 -16.13 9.05
C GLN A 179 -10.45 -15.17 9.92
N TYR A 180 -10.45 -13.88 9.60
CA TYR A 180 -11.24 -12.87 10.32
C TYR A 180 -12.69 -12.82 9.81
N MET A 181 -12.91 -13.10 8.52
CA MET A 181 -14.25 -13.10 7.91
C MET A 181 -15.14 -14.25 8.39
N ILE A 182 -14.55 -15.41 8.66
CA ILE A 182 -15.25 -16.60 9.16
C ILE A 182 -15.78 -16.39 10.60
N SER A 183 -15.18 -15.47 11.36
CA SER A 183 -15.58 -15.18 12.75
C SER A 183 -16.78 -14.26 12.87
N CYS A 184 -17.30 -13.71 11.77
CA CYS A 184 -18.42 -12.75 11.75
C CYS A 184 -19.75 -13.34 11.25
N THR A 185 -19.81 -14.65 11.05
CA THR A 185 -21.05 -15.42 10.77
C THR A 185 -21.54 -16.12 12.01
#